data_8ae4bb485273c57b1927441a88a4554c
#
_entry.id   8ae4bb485273c57b1927441a88a4554c
#
_cell.length_a   1.000
_cell.length_b   1.000
_cell.length_c   1.000
_cell.angle_alpha   90.00
_cell.angle_beta   90.00
_cell.angle_gamma   90.00
#
_symmetry.space_group_name_H-M   'P 1'
#
loop_
_entity.id
_entity.type
_entity.pdbx_description
1 polymer ?
#
loop_
_entity_poly.entity_id
_entity_poly.type
_entity_poly.pdbx_seq_one_letter_code
_entity_poly.pdbx_strand_id
1 'polypeptide(L)'
;MASSTNRRPAIAGVAQIVQRAEDPREAASPLRLMERAIQLAAEDAGAPKLVESLDAIFVPRGLWQYGDPGRLLAERLGSPNARTTVGAISGHIVQILVNRACAEITAGRADVIAIVGGESENSKRRLQREGIPLHWDDQIPGEPDHRIGDVTFMRTPDEQDAGILNATSVFSMCDVSLRRSLGLTPSAHRDRISDLAHRMSQIAAQNPYAWIQREVSAEEIRNPTPHNRMVNYPYTKLMTSNISVDQSAALILCSAEAATRFGVPEAKRVYLRASTEMSKTILLSERDVLHRHPGQDLAAERVFELSDTNVGDLDHIDLYSCFPFAVQAGAAALGLGTDPVPSLTGGMTFFGGPFGNYVLHSKATLVERLRADPGSIGAIGSVGGSFAHFSYGLYSTDPGEYEAPRIEDVSDEFAAMPRRSYAAGYAGLATVEAYSVVVMREGPYQAVFAALTEDGERVWGRSHDPDLMAALLADEEACGRTAHLREGIIELR
;
A
#
# COMPACT_ATOMS: atom_id res chain seq x y z
N MET A 1 -12.72 29.75 -27.49
CA MET A 1 -12.34 28.51 -26.79
C MET A 1 -11.51 28.96 -25.60
N ALA A 2 -11.96 28.73 -24.36
CA ALA A 2 -11.16 29.00 -23.17
C ALA A 2 -9.92 28.10 -23.24
N SER A 3 -8.75 28.65 -22.94
CA SER A 3 -7.47 27.92 -22.94
C SER A 3 -7.60 26.69 -22.07
N SER A 4 -7.29 25.49 -22.58
CA SER A 4 -7.31 24.22 -21.85
C SER A 4 -6.43 24.20 -20.57
N THR A 5 -5.46 25.10 -20.48
CA THR A 5 -4.59 25.32 -19.33
C THR A 5 -5.34 25.68 -18.04
N ASN A 6 -6.53 26.27 -18.11
CA ASN A 6 -7.34 26.62 -16.95
C ASN A 6 -7.90 25.39 -16.21
N ARG A 7 -7.97 24.22 -16.86
CA ARG A 7 -8.48 22.97 -16.30
C ARG A 7 -7.41 22.03 -15.78
N ARG A 8 -6.13 22.42 -15.81
CA ARG A 8 -5.03 21.58 -15.30
C ARG A 8 -5.24 21.28 -13.80
N PRO A 9 -5.30 20.00 -13.42
CA PRO A 9 -5.45 19.62 -12.02
C PRO A 9 -4.13 19.82 -11.25
N ALA A 10 -4.21 20.34 -10.03
CA ALA A 10 -3.08 20.48 -9.11
C ALA A 10 -3.49 20.05 -7.70
N ILE A 11 -2.60 19.41 -6.98
CA ILE A 11 -2.71 19.23 -5.54
C ILE A 11 -2.41 20.60 -4.91
N ALA A 12 -3.44 21.21 -4.33
CA ALA A 12 -3.39 22.56 -3.76
C ALA A 12 -3.06 22.55 -2.27
N GLY A 13 -3.56 21.54 -1.54
CA GLY A 13 -3.35 21.40 -0.10
C GLY A 13 -3.24 19.97 0.34
N VAL A 14 -2.47 19.74 1.40
CA VAL A 14 -2.25 18.43 2.01
C VAL A 14 -2.29 18.53 3.53
N ALA A 15 -2.69 17.43 4.17
CA ALA A 15 -2.62 17.33 5.63
C ALA A 15 -2.42 15.91 6.10
N GLN A 16 -1.77 15.78 7.25
CA GLN A 16 -1.60 14.53 7.97
C GLN A 16 -1.95 14.74 9.45
N ILE A 17 -2.56 13.74 10.05
CA ILE A 17 -2.88 13.71 11.48
C ILE A 17 -2.39 12.38 12.07
N VAL A 18 -1.77 12.44 13.23
CA VAL A 18 -1.55 11.30 14.12
C VAL A 18 -2.20 11.62 15.47
N GLN A 19 -3.14 10.80 15.90
CA GLN A 19 -3.80 10.92 17.19
C GLN A 19 -3.17 9.96 18.20
N ARG A 20 -2.77 10.47 19.37
CA ARG A 20 -2.22 9.70 20.49
C ARG A 20 -3.02 9.99 21.73
N ALA A 21 -4.29 9.52 21.76
CA ALA A 21 -5.15 9.71 22.91
C ALA A 21 -4.63 8.92 24.12
N GLU A 22 -4.39 9.60 25.24
CA GLU A 22 -4.05 8.94 26.51
C GLU A 22 -5.20 8.08 26.98
N ASP A 23 -6.40 8.63 27.02
CA ASP A 23 -7.66 7.89 27.25
C ASP A 23 -8.32 7.57 25.90
N PRO A 24 -8.49 6.28 25.54
CA PRO A 24 -9.11 5.90 24.28
C PRO A 24 -10.58 6.31 24.17
N ARG A 25 -11.24 6.67 25.27
CA ARG A 25 -12.62 7.19 25.27
C ARG A 25 -12.73 8.60 24.71
N GLU A 26 -11.64 9.38 24.77
CA GLU A 26 -11.56 10.75 24.24
C GLU A 26 -11.06 10.79 22.79
N ALA A 27 -10.72 9.64 22.24
CA ALA A 27 -10.22 9.56 20.88
C ALA A 27 -11.31 9.95 19.87
N ALA A 28 -10.95 10.80 18.92
CA ALA A 28 -11.81 11.12 17.80
C ALA A 28 -12.06 9.90 16.91
N SER A 29 -13.26 9.80 16.38
CA SER A 29 -13.63 8.79 15.40
C SER A 29 -12.87 8.97 14.09
N PRO A 30 -12.76 7.93 13.23
CA PRO A 30 -12.18 8.08 11.89
C PRO A 30 -12.80 9.23 11.10
N LEU A 31 -14.13 9.41 11.18
CA LEU A 31 -14.83 10.48 10.48
C LEU A 31 -14.41 11.87 10.97
N ARG A 32 -14.24 12.05 12.28
CA ARG A 32 -13.76 13.32 12.86
C ARG A 32 -12.31 13.62 12.47
N LEU A 33 -11.47 12.60 12.42
CA LEU A 33 -10.09 12.78 11.91
C LEU A 33 -10.08 13.16 10.44
N MET A 34 -10.92 12.53 9.61
CA MET A 34 -11.06 12.87 8.18
C MET A 34 -11.58 14.31 7.99
N GLU A 35 -12.62 14.73 8.74
CA GLU A 35 -13.13 16.10 8.73
C GLU A 35 -12.02 17.12 9.01
N ARG A 36 -11.27 16.89 10.09
CA ARG A 36 -10.15 17.77 10.47
C ARG A 36 -9.01 17.75 9.45
N ALA A 37 -8.72 16.60 8.83
CA ALA A 37 -7.70 16.51 7.81
C ALA A 37 -8.05 17.35 6.56
N ILE A 38 -9.31 17.36 6.11
CA ILE A 38 -9.73 18.22 4.99
C ILE A 38 -9.59 19.70 5.36
N GLN A 39 -9.99 20.11 6.56
CA GLN A 39 -9.85 21.48 7.03
C GLN A 39 -8.37 21.92 7.04
N LEU A 40 -7.50 21.10 7.60
CA LEU A 40 -6.05 21.36 7.63
C LEU A 40 -5.45 21.42 6.22
N ALA A 41 -5.91 20.56 5.29
CA ALA A 41 -5.46 20.61 3.90
C ALA A 41 -5.86 21.93 3.21
N ALA A 42 -7.06 22.47 3.52
CA ALA A 42 -7.47 23.76 3.01
C ALA A 42 -6.69 24.94 3.67
N GLU A 43 -6.34 24.82 4.96
CA GLU A 43 -5.45 25.74 5.65
C GLU A 43 -4.05 25.73 5.03
N ASP A 44 -3.48 24.52 4.73
CA ASP A 44 -2.18 24.37 4.04
C ASP A 44 -2.20 25.01 2.64
N ALA A 45 -3.30 24.88 1.89
CA ALA A 45 -3.46 25.55 0.60
C ALA A 45 -3.48 27.09 0.71
N GLY A 46 -3.58 27.66 1.91
CA GLY A 46 -3.81 29.08 2.13
C GLY A 46 -5.23 29.54 1.73
N ALA A 47 -6.16 28.61 1.58
CA ALA A 47 -7.51 28.84 1.07
C ALA A 47 -8.58 28.09 1.89
N PRO A 48 -8.82 28.45 3.16
CA PRO A 48 -9.72 27.70 4.05
C PRO A 48 -11.16 27.56 3.51
N LYS A 49 -11.62 28.46 2.65
CA LYS A 49 -12.95 28.42 2.03
C LYS A 49 -13.12 27.31 0.98
N LEU A 50 -12.03 26.61 0.58
CA LEU A 50 -12.13 25.46 -0.31
C LEU A 50 -13.06 24.38 0.24
N VAL A 51 -13.15 24.22 1.56
CA VAL A 51 -14.00 23.21 2.19
C VAL A 51 -15.49 23.40 1.91
N GLU A 52 -15.95 24.66 1.73
CA GLU A 52 -17.34 25.01 1.42
C GLU A 52 -17.65 24.93 -0.08
N SER A 53 -16.66 24.61 -0.90
CA SER A 53 -16.73 24.61 -2.37
C SER A 53 -16.31 23.27 -2.98
N LEU A 54 -16.39 22.18 -2.21
CA LEU A 54 -16.09 20.86 -2.70
C LEU A 54 -17.16 20.37 -3.68
N ASP A 55 -16.74 19.99 -4.89
CA ASP A 55 -17.62 19.37 -5.88
C ASP A 55 -17.68 17.84 -5.68
N ALA A 56 -16.65 17.26 -5.05
CA ALA A 56 -16.63 15.85 -4.73
C ALA A 56 -15.72 15.53 -3.53
N ILE A 57 -16.05 14.46 -2.81
CA ILE A 57 -15.23 13.87 -1.75
C ILE A 57 -15.00 12.39 -2.06
N PHE A 58 -13.74 12.00 -2.17
CA PHE A 58 -13.33 10.63 -2.45
C PHE A 58 -12.69 10.02 -1.20
N VAL A 59 -13.12 8.82 -0.81
CA VAL A 59 -12.68 8.16 0.41
C VAL A 59 -12.20 6.73 0.10
N PRO A 60 -10.92 6.39 0.30
CA PRO A 60 -10.48 5.00 0.27
C PRO A 60 -11.13 4.22 1.41
N ARG A 61 -11.64 3.02 1.14
CA ARG A 61 -12.31 2.19 2.15
C ARG A 61 -11.37 1.85 3.31
N GLY A 62 -11.85 2.10 4.53
CA GLY A 62 -11.19 1.77 5.78
C GLY A 62 -11.81 0.57 6.52
N LEU A 63 -11.35 0.33 7.76
CA LEU A 63 -11.87 -0.71 8.67
C LEU A 63 -13.14 -0.31 9.42
N TRP A 64 -13.61 0.89 9.24
CA TRP A 64 -14.84 1.44 9.77
C TRP A 64 -16.09 0.93 8.99
N GLN A 65 -17.28 1.19 9.54
CA GLN A 65 -18.57 0.71 8.99
C GLN A 65 -19.47 1.82 8.43
N TYR A 66 -18.90 2.98 8.07
CA TYR A 66 -19.67 4.03 7.40
C TYR A 66 -20.14 3.54 6.02
N GLY A 67 -21.42 3.77 5.70
CA GLY A 67 -21.96 3.49 4.37
C GLY A 67 -21.45 4.49 3.34
N ASP A 68 -21.62 5.79 3.63
CA ASP A 68 -21.12 6.92 2.83
C ASP A 68 -20.44 7.97 3.74
N PRO A 69 -19.16 7.80 4.05
CA PRO A 69 -18.43 8.80 4.84
C PRO A 69 -18.28 10.13 4.11
N GLY A 70 -18.22 10.10 2.78
CA GLY A 70 -18.14 11.32 1.96
C GLY A 70 -19.35 12.24 2.15
N ARG A 71 -20.55 11.69 2.23
CA ARG A 71 -21.79 12.45 2.46
C ARG A 71 -21.79 13.12 3.83
N LEU A 72 -21.41 12.35 4.86
CA LEU A 72 -21.32 12.90 6.23
C LEU A 72 -20.30 14.04 6.33
N LEU A 73 -19.16 13.90 5.64
CA LEU A 73 -18.14 14.95 5.56
C LEU A 73 -18.65 16.18 4.78
N ALA A 74 -19.32 15.98 3.65
CA ALA A 74 -19.86 17.06 2.83
C ALA A 74 -20.85 17.94 3.60
N GLU A 75 -21.75 17.33 4.36
CA GLU A 75 -22.71 18.03 5.22
C GLU A 75 -21.99 18.85 6.31
N ARG A 76 -21.00 18.27 6.99
CA ARG A 76 -20.26 18.93 8.07
C ARG A 76 -19.36 20.06 7.59
N LEU A 77 -18.82 19.94 6.38
CA LEU A 77 -17.91 20.91 5.78
C LEU A 77 -18.63 22.05 5.02
N GLY A 78 -19.96 22.01 4.95
CA GLY A 78 -20.73 23.04 4.25
C GLY A 78 -20.79 22.88 2.73
N SER A 79 -20.49 21.69 2.21
CA SER A 79 -20.59 21.33 0.78
C SER A 79 -21.60 20.20 0.55
N PRO A 80 -22.87 20.34 0.95
CA PRO A 80 -23.85 19.23 0.97
C PRO A 80 -24.15 18.65 -0.42
N ASN A 81 -23.86 19.38 -1.48
CA ASN A 81 -24.04 18.94 -2.87
C ASN A 81 -22.82 18.22 -3.46
N ALA A 82 -21.74 18.08 -2.70
CA ALA A 82 -20.56 17.36 -3.16
C ALA A 82 -20.89 15.90 -3.48
N ARG A 83 -20.45 15.44 -4.65
CA ARG A 83 -20.57 14.02 -5.04
C ARG A 83 -19.64 13.17 -4.19
N THR A 84 -20.05 11.95 -3.90
CA THR A 84 -19.28 11.06 -3.04
C THR A 84 -18.80 9.83 -3.79
N THR A 85 -17.57 9.41 -3.48
CA THR A 85 -16.97 8.21 -4.04
C THR A 85 -16.26 7.42 -2.95
N VAL A 86 -16.54 6.14 -2.86
CA VAL A 86 -15.81 5.22 -1.99
C VAL A 86 -14.96 4.26 -2.85
N GLY A 87 -13.66 4.27 -2.62
CA GLY A 87 -12.72 3.36 -3.25
C GLY A 87 -12.69 1.99 -2.57
N ALA A 88 -12.34 0.94 -3.31
CA ALA A 88 -12.24 -0.43 -2.79
C ALA A 88 -11.14 -0.59 -1.72
N ILE A 89 -11.18 -1.70 -1.00
CA ILE A 89 -10.13 -2.08 -0.03
C ILE A 89 -8.87 -2.50 -0.80
N SER A 90 -7.95 -1.56 -0.99
CA SER A 90 -6.67 -1.85 -1.65
C SER A 90 -5.63 -0.77 -1.39
N GLY A 91 -4.36 -1.15 -1.28
CA GLY A 91 -3.28 -0.17 -1.07
C GLY A 91 -3.02 0.73 -2.27
N HIS A 92 -3.35 0.32 -3.50
CA HIS A 92 -3.18 1.12 -4.71
C HIS A 92 -4.36 2.08 -4.99
N ILE A 93 -5.48 1.93 -4.28
CA ILE A 93 -6.72 2.67 -4.55
C ILE A 93 -6.56 4.19 -4.47
N VAL A 94 -5.69 4.69 -3.60
CA VAL A 94 -5.46 6.13 -3.45
C VAL A 94 -4.93 6.75 -4.75
N GLN A 95 -4.03 6.08 -5.46
CA GLN A 95 -3.56 6.57 -6.75
C GLN A 95 -4.69 6.59 -7.78
N ILE A 96 -5.51 5.56 -7.82
CA ILE A 96 -6.70 5.51 -8.70
C ILE A 96 -7.67 6.66 -8.38
N LEU A 97 -7.90 6.97 -7.10
CA LEU A 97 -8.72 8.12 -6.71
C LEU A 97 -8.11 9.45 -7.15
N VAL A 98 -6.78 9.61 -7.09
CA VAL A 98 -6.08 10.79 -7.63
C VAL A 98 -6.24 10.87 -9.15
N ASN A 99 -6.05 9.76 -9.86
CA ASN A 99 -6.23 9.68 -11.31
C ASN A 99 -7.65 10.07 -11.72
N ARG A 100 -8.65 9.55 -11.00
CA ARG A 100 -10.05 9.90 -11.21
C ARG A 100 -10.32 11.37 -10.92
N ALA A 101 -9.79 11.94 -9.84
CA ALA A 101 -9.93 13.35 -9.52
C ALA A 101 -9.34 14.24 -10.63
N CYS A 102 -8.15 13.91 -11.11
CA CYS A 102 -7.53 14.60 -12.25
C CYS A 102 -8.41 14.53 -13.51
N ALA A 103 -8.97 13.36 -13.83
CA ALA A 103 -9.86 13.17 -14.97
C ALA A 103 -11.17 13.98 -14.84
N GLU A 104 -11.79 14.03 -13.65
CA GLU A 104 -12.99 14.84 -13.39
C GLU A 104 -12.71 16.34 -13.57
N ILE A 105 -11.58 16.83 -13.02
CA ILE A 105 -11.17 18.24 -13.13
C ILE A 105 -10.85 18.59 -14.58
N THR A 106 -10.05 17.80 -15.28
CA THR A 106 -9.70 18.04 -16.69
C THR A 106 -10.92 18.08 -17.58
N ALA A 107 -11.90 17.20 -17.34
CA ALA A 107 -13.14 17.14 -18.09
C ALA A 107 -14.16 18.24 -17.72
N GLY A 108 -13.85 19.10 -16.77
CA GLY A 108 -14.73 20.19 -16.32
C GLY A 108 -15.95 19.73 -15.52
N ARG A 109 -15.94 18.50 -14.97
CA ARG A 109 -17.02 17.98 -14.13
C ARG A 109 -16.86 18.33 -12.65
N ALA A 110 -15.69 18.78 -12.25
CA ALA A 110 -15.39 19.30 -10.93
C ALA A 110 -14.31 20.38 -11.01
N ASP A 111 -14.29 21.28 -10.03
CA ASP A 111 -13.24 22.28 -9.82
C ASP A 111 -12.40 21.99 -8.58
N VAL A 112 -13.04 21.47 -7.52
CA VAL A 112 -12.39 21.20 -6.23
C VAL A 112 -12.80 19.81 -5.73
N ILE A 113 -11.83 18.95 -5.51
CA ILE A 113 -12.05 17.59 -5.01
C ILE A 113 -11.17 17.34 -3.78
N ALA A 114 -11.78 16.85 -2.69
CA ALA A 114 -11.04 16.32 -1.56
C ALA A 114 -10.90 14.80 -1.67
N ILE A 115 -9.69 14.29 -1.39
CA ILE A 115 -9.42 12.86 -1.18
C ILE A 115 -8.96 12.70 0.26
N VAL A 116 -9.66 11.91 1.06
CA VAL A 116 -9.41 11.79 2.49
C VAL A 116 -9.63 10.38 2.97
N GLY A 117 -8.79 9.94 3.91
CA GLY A 117 -8.99 8.68 4.62
C GLY A 117 -8.52 8.80 6.07
N GLY A 118 -8.99 7.90 6.92
CA GLY A 118 -8.60 7.91 8.32
C GLY A 118 -9.00 6.63 9.04
N GLU A 119 -8.22 6.29 10.06
CA GLU A 119 -8.43 5.16 10.95
C GLU A 119 -8.24 5.60 12.40
N SER A 120 -8.98 4.97 13.32
CA SER A 120 -8.79 5.08 14.76
C SER A 120 -8.72 3.68 15.39
N GLU A 121 -7.97 2.79 14.72
CA GLU A 121 -7.94 1.36 15.06
C GLU A 121 -7.15 1.08 16.33
N ASN A 122 -6.19 1.93 16.73
CA ASN A 122 -5.48 1.80 18.00
C ASN A 122 -6.44 2.04 19.16
N SER A 123 -7.15 3.16 19.17
CA SER A 123 -8.11 3.51 20.22
C SER A 123 -9.25 2.50 20.28
N LYS A 124 -9.80 2.08 19.14
CA LYS A 124 -10.83 1.03 19.05
C LYS A 124 -10.38 -0.28 19.70
N ARG A 125 -9.18 -0.76 19.40
CA ARG A 125 -8.63 -2.00 19.99
C ARG A 125 -8.34 -1.87 21.47
N ARG A 126 -7.97 -0.68 21.95
CA ARG A 126 -7.81 -0.42 23.39
C ARG A 126 -9.15 -0.52 24.11
N LEU A 127 -10.19 0.15 23.62
CA LEU A 127 -11.56 0.06 24.15
C LEU A 127 -12.07 -1.40 24.18
N GLN A 128 -11.89 -2.13 23.07
CA GLN A 128 -12.30 -3.55 23.01
C GLN A 128 -11.60 -4.42 24.04
N ARG A 129 -10.30 -4.21 24.29
CA ARG A 129 -9.54 -4.96 25.31
C ARG A 129 -10.00 -4.63 26.74
N GLU A 130 -10.48 -3.43 26.98
CA GLU A 130 -11.01 -2.98 28.27
C GLU A 130 -12.50 -3.33 28.44
N GLY A 131 -13.12 -3.93 27.42
CA GLY A 131 -14.56 -4.24 27.42
C GLY A 131 -15.46 -3.01 27.39
N ILE A 132 -14.92 -1.86 26.93
CA ILE A 132 -15.65 -0.59 26.84
C ILE A 132 -16.35 -0.53 25.49
N PRO A 133 -17.68 -0.27 25.45
CA PRO A 133 -18.40 -0.08 24.19
C PRO A 133 -17.85 1.10 23.38
N LEU A 134 -17.80 0.93 22.06
CA LEU A 134 -17.45 2.00 21.13
C LEU A 134 -18.66 2.93 20.97
N HIS A 135 -18.51 4.20 21.33
CA HIS A 135 -19.55 5.22 21.26
C HIS A 135 -19.29 6.24 20.12
N TRP A 136 -18.81 5.79 18.99
CA TRP A 136 -18.72 6.66 17.80
C TRP A 136 -20.08 6.65 17.09
N ASP A 137 -20.83 7.73 17.28
CA ASP A 137 -22.19 7.91 16.73
C ASP A 137 -22.24 8.06 15.19
N ASP A 138 -21.09 7.96 14.56
CA ASP A 138 -20.90 8.34 13.16
C ASP A 138 -21.02 7.16 12.18
N GLN A 139 -21.22 5.94 12.66
CA GLN A 139 -21.31 4.75 11.80
C GLN A 139 -22.73 4.59 11.23
N ILE A 140 -23.06 5.50 10.31
CA ILE A 140 -24.41 5.64 9.74
C ILE A 140 -24.47 4.87 8.41
N PRO A 141 -25.54 4.12 8.14
CA PRO A 141 -25.78 3.51 6.83
C PRO A 141 -25.91 4.58 5.73
N GLY A 142 -25.52 4.24 4.53
CA GLY A 142 -25.64 5.09 3.35
C GLY A 142 -25.00 4.41 2.14
N GLU A 143 -25.27 4.98 0.97
CA GLU A 143 -24.61 4.54 -0.28
C GLU A 143 -23.97 5.75 -0.93
N PRO A 144 -22.68 5.68 -1.31
CA PRO A 144 -22.02 6.74 -2.04
C PRO A 144 -22.57 6.84 -3.46
N ASP A 145 -22.45 8.02 -4.08
CA ASP A 145 -22.86 8.23 -5.47
C ASP A 145 -22.07 7.30 -6.42
N HIS A 146 -20.81 6.99 -6.09
CA HIS A 146 -19.97 6.09 -6.88
C HIS A 146 -19.13 5.16 -6.01
N ARG A 147 -18.85 3.96 -6.55
CA ARG A 147 -17.83 3.03 -6.03
C ARG A 147 -16.77 2.80 -7.11
N ILE A 148 -15.51 2.80 -6.73
CA ILE A 148 -14.38 2.60 -7.63
C ILE A 148 -13.52 1.43 -7.15
N GLY A 149 -13.17 0.57 -8.10
CA GLY A 149 -12.35 -0.61 -7.88
C GLY A 149 -13.15 -1.79 -7.34
N ASP A 150 -12.64 -2.96 -7.63
CA ASP A 150 -13.09 -4.24 -7.08
C ASP A 150 -11.85 -4.95 -6.52
N VAL A 151 -11.98 -5.54 -5.35
CA VAL A 151 -10.89 -6.34 -4.78
C VAL A 151 -11.37 -7.77 -4.69
N THR A 152 -11.09 -8.52 -5.73
CA THR A 152 -11.28 -9.96 -5.73
C THR A 152 -10.01 -10.65 -5.24
N PHE A 153 -10.04 -11.19 -4.02
CA PHE A 153 -9.01 -12.11 -3.56
C PHE A 153 -9.24 -13.47 -4.22
N MET A 154 -8.53 -13.71 -5.32
CA MET A 154 -8.59 -15.00 -6.02
C MET A 154 -7.59 -15.96 -5.39
N ARG A 155 -8.05 -17.17 -5.05
CA ARG A 155 -7.23 -18.29 -4.56
C ARG A 155 -7.80 -19.59 -5.06
N THR A 156 -6.93 -20.54 -5.38
CA THR A 156 -7.33 -21.91 -5.62
C THR A 156 -7.67 -22.62 -4.29
N PRO A 157 -8.45 -23.70 -4.31
CA PRO A 157 -8.62 -24.56 -3.14
C PRO A 157 -7.26 -25.01 -2.55
N ASP A 158 -6.31 -25.41 -3.40
CA ASP A 158 -4.98 -25.87 -2.97
C ASP A 158 -4.17 -24.75 -2.29
N GLU A 159 -4.24 -23.50 -2.78
CA GLU A 159 -3.64 -22.36 -2.11
C GLU A 159 -4.25 -22.13 -0.72
N GLN A 160 -5.58 -22.23 -0.60
CA GLN A 160 -6.27 -22.07 0.68
C GLN A 160 -5.92 -23.19 1.66
N ASP A 161 -5.96 -24.43 1.21
CA ASP A 161 -5.64 -25.63 1.99
C ASP A 161 -4.17 -25.63 2.45
N ALA A 162 -3.27 -25.11 1.62
CA ALA A 162 -1.88 -24.93 1.98
C ALA A 162 -1.66 -23.79 2.99
N GLY A 163 -2.63 -22.89 3.22
CA GLY A 163 -2.53 -21.79 4.20
C GLY A 163 -2.20 -20.43 3.62
N ILE A 164 -2.37 -20.22 2.31
CA ILE A 164 -2.26 -18.91 1.68
C ILE A 164 -3.57 -18.13 1.94
N LEU A 165 -3.75 -17.64 3.16
CA LEU A 165 -5.03 -17.08 3.61
C LEU A 165 -5.07 -15.54 3.65
N ASN A 166 -3.93 -14.88 3.71
CA ASN A 166 -3.82 -13.44 3.91
C ASN A 166 -2.57 -12.87 3.23
N ALA A 167 -2.44 -11.54 3.27
CA ALA A 167 -1.29 -10.86 2.68
C ALA A 167 0.06 -11.35 3.26
N THR A 168 0.14 -11.58 4.57
CA THR A 168 1.39 -12.02 5.21
C THR A 168 1.89 -13.34 4.62
N SER A 169 0.99 -14.32 4.40
CA SER A 169 1.36 -15.60 3.80
C SER A 169 1.81 -15.45 2.34
N VAL A 170 1.17 -14.57 1.56
CA VAL A 170 1.59 -14.30 0.16
C VAL A 170 2.97 -13.64 0.13
N PHE A 171 3.14 -12.55 0.89
CA PHE A 171 4.40 -11.77 0.87
C PHE A 171 5.59 -12.58 1.41
N SER A 172 5.39 -13.43 2.42
CA SER A 172 6.46 -14.30 2.92
C SER A 172 6.93 -15.32 1.89
N MET A 173 6.01 -15.93 1.13
CA MET A 173 6.34 -16.83 0.03
C MET A 173 7.12 -16.11 -1.09
N CYS A 174 6.66 -14.92 -1.46
CA CYS A 174 7.33 -14.09 -2.46
C CYS A 174 8.74 -13.69 -2.00
N ASP A 175 8.93 -13.36 -0.73
CA ASP A 175 10.22 -12.94 -0.20
C ASP A 175 11.23 -14.10 -0.11
N VAL A 176 10.80 -15.30 0.24
CA VAL A 176 11.64 -16.50 0.19
C VAL A 176 12.03 -16.84 -1.26
N SER A 177 11.11 -16.67 -2.21
CA SER A 177 11.42 -16.80 -3.64
C SER A 177 12.45 -15.75 -4.10
N LEU A 178 12.33 -14.48 -3.64
CA LEU A 178 13.31 -13.42 -3.90
C LEU A 178 14.68 -13.77 -3.33
N ARG A 179 14.71 -14.21 -2.08
CA ARG A 179 15.95 -14.69 -1.44
C ARG A 179 16.67 -15.72 -2.32
N ARG A 180 15.91 -16.71 -2.80
CA ARG A 180 16.45 -17.78 -3.66
C ARG A 180 17.02 -17.22 -4.96
N SER A 181 16.31 -16.29 -5.61
CA SER A 181 16.77 -15.66 -6.85
C SER A 181 18.03 -14.83 -6.67
N LEU A 182 18.26 -14.28 -5.47
CA LEU A 182 19.46 -13.53 -5.10
C LEU A 182 20.64 -14.44 -4.67
N GLY A 183 20.44 -15.76 -4.58
CA GLY A 183 21.46 -16.70 -4.12
C GLY A 183 21.83 -16.56 -2.64
N LEU A 184 20.98 -15.95 -1.83
CA LEU A 184 21.24 -15.71 -0.41
C LEU A 184 20.81 -16.91 0.44
N THR A 185 21.61 -17.18 1.50
CA THR A 185 21.18 -18.10 2.55
C THR A 185 20.00 -17.52 3.33
N PRO A 186 19.17 -18.36 3.99
CA PRO A 186 18.06 -17.88 4.82
C PRO A 186 18.51 -16.85 5.87
N SER A 187 19.60 -17.10 6.58
CA SER A 187 20.13 -16.17 7.59
C SER A 187 20.58 -14.85 6.98
N ALA A 188 21.35 -14.86 5.90
CA ALA A 188 21.84 -13.64 5.24
C ALA A 188 20.67 -12.78 4.69
N HIS A 189 19.60 -13.41 4.23
CA HIS A 189 18.42 -12.69 3.80
C HIS A 189 17.67 -12.03 4.96
N ARG A 190 17.53 -12.73 6.09
CA ARG A 190 16.95 -12.15 7.30
C ARG A 190 17.74 -10.95 7.80
N ASP A 191 19.08 -11.00 7.73
CA ASP A 191 19.93 -9.85 8.02
C ASP A 191 19.63 -8.68 7.07
N ARG A 192 19.56 -8.95 5.76
CA ARG A 192 19.25 -7.95 4.72
C ARG A 192 17.91 -7.25 4.94
N ILE A 193 16.82 -8.00 5.18
CA ILE A 193 15.49 -7.41 5.37
C ILE A 193 15.36 -6.70 6.72
N SER A 194 16.11 -7.11 7.73
CA SER A 194 16.17 -6.43 9.02
C SER A 194 16.92 -5.11 8.93
N ASP A 195 18.01 -5.06 8.16
CA ASP A 195 18.75 -3.83 7.88
C ASP A 195 17.88 -2.83 7.09
N LEU A 196 17.16 -3.30 6.06
CA LEU A 196 16.19 -2.46 5.33
C LEU A 196 15.15 -1.85 6.28
N ALA A 197 14.57 -2.67 7.16
CA ALA A 197 13.57 -2.22 8.12
C ALA A 197 14.18 -1.27 9.17
N HIS A 198 15.42 -1.52 9.63
CA HIS A 198 16.16 -0.61 10.51
C HIS A 198 16.31 0.78 9.88
N ARG A 199 16.79 0.85 8.64
CA ARG A 199 16.95 2.13 7.91
C ARG A 199 15.61 2.84 7.71
N MET A 200 14.52 2.12 7.48
CA MET A 200 13.17 2.71 7.48
C MET A 200 12.79 3.29 8.85
N SER A 201 13.16 2.60 9.95
CA SER A 201 12.90 3.11 11.30
C SER A 201 13.64 4.41 11.60
N GLN A 202 14.83 4.61 11.03
CA GLN A 202 15.60 5.86 11.16
C GLN A 202 14.85 7.03 10.50
N ILE A 203 14.25 6.81 9.33
CA ILE A 203 13.42 7.81 8.66
C ILE A 203 12.17 8.12 9.50
N ALA A 204 11.47 7.07 9.97
CA ALA A 204 10.28 7.23 10.80
C ALA A 204 10.56 7.97 12.13
N ALA A 205 11.74 7.76 12.72
CA ALA A 205 12.14 8.45 13.95
C ALA A 205 12.21 9.98 13.78
N GLN A 206 12.45 10.47 12.56
CA GLN A 206 12.49 11.89 12.23
C GLN A 206 11.15 12.43 11.69
N ASN A 207 10.18 11.55 11.44
CA ASN A 207 8.89 11.95 10.88
C ASN A 207 7.88 12.25 12.00
N PRO A 208 7.37 13.50 12.14
CA PRO A 208 6.45 13.87 13.22
C PRO A 208 5.11 13.13 13.16
N TYR A 209 4.74 12.60 12.01
CA TYR A 209 3.50 11.83 11.81
C TYR A 209 3.67 10.32 11.97
N ALA A 210 4.91 9.82 12.16
CA ALA A 210 5.14 8.40 12.34
C ALA A 210 4.61 7.89 13.68
N TRP A 211 4.08 6.67 13.69
CA TRP A 211 3.52 6.05 14.90
C TRP A 211 4.61 5.62 15.88
N ILE A 212 5.69 5.02 15.37
CA ILE A 212 6.87 4.62 16.15
C ILE A 212 7.99 5.61 15.84
N GLN A 213 8.13 6.63 16.67
CA GLN A 213 9.13 7.69 16.51
C GLN A 213 10.44 7.36 17.26
N ARG A 214 10.94 6.17 17.03
CA ARG A 214 12.25 5.77 17.52
C ARG A 214 12.99 4.93 16.51
N GLU A 215 14.29 5.03 16.53
CA GLU A 215 15.14 4.08 15.80
C GLU A 215 15.05 2.69 16.44
N VAL A 216 14.91 1.66 15.60
CA VAL A 216 14.85 0.26 16.02
C VAL A 216 16.02 -0.48 15.36
N SER A 217 16.86 -1.13 16.16
CA SER A 217 18.04 -1.81 15.61
C SER A 217 17.67 -3.01 14.73
N ALA A 218 18.53 -3.32 13.75
CA ALA A 218 18.38 -4.49 12.91
C ALA A 218 18.29 -5.79 13.74
N GLU A 219 19.05 -5.86 14.85
CA GLU A 219 19.02 -7.00 15.77
C GLU A 219 17.66 -7.14 16.46
N GLU A 220 17.07 -6.03 16.98
CA GLU A 220 15.73 -6.03 17.58
C GLU A 220 14.67 -6.46 16.58
N ILE A 221 14.78 -6.02 15.32
CA ILE A 221 13.84 -6.38 14.25
C ILE A 221 13.95 -7.85 13.87
N ARG A 222 15.19 -8.34 13.72
CA ARG A 222 15.49 -9.71 13.27
C ARG A 222 15.09 -10.79 14.25
N ASN A 223 15.35 -10.56 15.53
CA ASN A 223 15.27 -11.60 16.55
C ASN A 223 13.88 -11.65 17.20
N PRO A 224 13.20 -12.80 17.16
CA PRO A 224 11.91 -12.94 17.80
C PRO A 224 11.99 -12.75 19.32
N THR A 225 11.04 -11.99 19.87
CA THR A 225 10.83 -11.79 21.30
C THR A 225 9.32 -11.81 21.59
N PRO A 226 8.88 -11.85 22.87
CA PRO A 226 7.45 -11.72 23.18
C PRO A 226 6.78 -10.46 22.61
N HIS A 227 7.52 -9.37 22.44
CA HIS A 227 7.03 -8.11 21.86
C HIS A 227 7.21 -8.03 20.35
N ASN A 228 8.17 -8.76 19.78
CA ASN A 228 8.46 -8.88 18.36
C ASN A 228 8.44 -10.34 17.92
N ARG A 229 7.30 -11.04 18.12
CA ARG A 229 7.20 -12.45 17.75
C ARG A 229 7.36 -12.68 16.23
N MET A 230 7.77 -13.89 15.86
CA MET A 230 7.60 -14.34 14.48
C MET A 230 6.11 -14.35 14.12
N VAL A 231 5.77 -13.92 12.90
CA VAL A 231 4.39 -13.93 12.36
C VAL A 231 4.27 -14.99 11.29
N ASN A 232 5.02 -14.82 10.23
CA ASN A 232 5.23 -15.80 9.18
C ASN A 232 6.72 -15.74 8.79
N TYR A 233 7.41 -16.88 8.78
CA TYR A 233 8.80 -16.87 8.33
C TYR A 233 8.93 -16.30 6.91
N PRO A 234 9.83 -15.31 6.63
CA PRO A 234 10.91 -14.85 7.49
C PRO A 234 10.55 -13.66 8.41
N TYR A 235 9.29 -13.23 8.50
CA TYR A 235 8.88 -11.97 9.10
C TYR A 235 8.60 -12.05 10.60
N THR A 236 9.27 -11.20 11.36
CA THR A 236 8.83 -10.81 12.70
C THR A 236 7.74 -9.72 12.62
N LYS A 237 7.09 -9.41 13.74
CA LYS A 237 6.08 -8.36 13.82
C LYS A 237 6.61 -6.98 13.37
N LEU A 238 7.89 -6.66 13.67
CA LEU A 238 8.54 -5.41 13.24
C LEU A 238 8.95 -5.38 11.76
N MET A 239 8.58 -6.39 10.98
CA MET A 239 8.67 -6.43 9.52
C MET A 239 7.29 -6.41 8.85
N THR A 240 6.21 -6.20 9.60
CA THR A 240 4.84 -6.18 9.08
C THR A 240 4.18 -4.84 9.31
N SER A 241 3.28 -4.45 8.40
CA SER A 241 2.51 -3.21 8.53
C SER A 241 1.79 -3.11 9.87
N ASN A 242 1.90 -1.97 10.54
CA ASN A 242 1.23 -1.69 11.80
C ASN A 242 -0.12 -1.03 11.54
N ILE A 243 -1.20 -1.81 11.53
CA ILE A 243 -2.56 -1.32 11.34
C ILE A 243 -3.19 -0.75 12.63
N SER A 244 -2.54 -0.92 13.79
CA SER A 244 -3.07 -0.43 15.08
C SER A 244 -2.60 1.01 15.33
N VAL A 245 -3.14 1.92 14.55
CA VAL A 245 -2.81 3.35 14.55
C VAL A 245 -4.08 4.19 14.48
N ASP A 246 -3.98 5.45 14.90
CA ASP A 246 -5.02 6.47 14.74
C ASP A 246 -4.42 7.58 13.88
N GLN A 247 -4.65 7.51 12.57
CA GLN A 247 -4.05 8.40 11.59
C GLN A 247 -5.06 8.76 10.51
N SER A 248 -4.95 9.99 9.99
CA SER A 248 -5.75 10.48 8.86
C SER A 248 -4.90 11.36 7.96
N ALA A 249 -5.17 11.34 6.66
CA ALA A 249 -4.55 12.25 5.71
C ALA A 249 -5.55 12.69 4.65
N ALA A 250 -5.35 13.90 4.12
CA ALA A 250 -6.17 14.49 3.08
C ALA A 250 -5.32 15.19 2.02
N LEU A 251 -5.84 15.17 0.79
CA LEU A 251 -5.38 15.99 -0.34
C LEU A 251 -6.56 16.81 -0.84
N ILE A 252 -6.34 18.06 -1.21
CA ILE A 252 -7.29 18.86 -1.98
C ILE A 252 -6.69 19.11 -3.36
N LEU A 253 -7.40 18.66 -4.40
CA LEU A 253 -7.07 18.92 -5.80
C LEU A 253 -7.98 20.02 -6.33
N CYS A 254 -7.40 20.94 -7.10
CA CYS A 254 -8.14 22.02 -7.75
C CYS A 254 -7.80 22.10 -9.23
N SER A 255 -8.75 22.60 -10.06
CA SER A 255 -8.38 23.14 -11.37
C SER A 255 -7.49 24.37 -11.21
N ALA A 256 -6.63 24.68 -12.18
CA ALA A 256 -5.80 25.87 -12.16
C ALA A 256 -6.65 27.16 -12.02
N GLU A 257 -7.85 27.17 -12.62
CA GLU A 257 -8.82 28.25 -12.50
C GLU A 257 -9.32 28.38 -11.04
N ALA A 258 -9.75 27.28 -10.42
CA ALA A 258 -10.23 27.29 -9.04
C ALA A 258 -9.07 27.67 -8.09
N ALA A 259 -7.89 27.12 -8.27
CA ALA A 259 -6.72 27.47 -7.47
C ALA A 259 -6.44 29.00 -7.52
N THR A 260 -6.57 29.63 -8.69
CA THR A 260 -6.43 31.08 -8.85
C THR A 260 -7.58 31.83 -8.20
N ARG A 261 -8.82 31.40 -8.40
CA ARG A 261 -10.03 32.00 -7.82
C ARG A 261 -10.02 32.03 -6.30
N PHE A 262 -9.51 30.96 -5.68
CA PHE A 262 -9.39 30.84 -4.22
C PHE A 262 -8.08 31.41 -3.66
N GLY A 263 -7.18 31.92 -4.52
CA GLY A 263 -5.91 32.52 -4.10
C GLY A 263 -4.85 31.54 -3.63
N VAL A 264 -4.92 30.27 -4.08
CA VAL A 264 -3.88 29.27 -3.79
C VAL A 264 -2.57 29.68 -4.47
N PRO A 265 -1.48 29.94 -3.71
CA PRO A 265 -0.20 30.33 -4.30
C PRO A 265 0.35 29.27 -5.25
N GLU A 266 1.04 29.70 -6.32
CA GLU A 266 1.68 28.74 -7.25
C GLU A 266 2.69 27.84 -6.55
N ALA A 267 3.47 28.35 -5.62
CA ALA A 267 4.42 27.58 -4.84
C ALA A 267 3.81 26.46 -3.99
N LYS A 268 2.48 26.47 -3.80
CA LYS A 268 1.74 25.41 -3.11
C LYS A 268 1.26 24.29 -4.05
N ARG A 269 1.28 24.53 -5.36
CA ARG A 269 0.71 23.61 -6.36
C ARG A 269 1.72 22.54 -6.73
N VAL A 270 1.28 21.27 -6.65
CA VAL A 270 2.03 20.11 -7.13
C VAL A 270 1.18 19.37 -8.15
N TYR A 271 1.80 18.95 -9.23
CA TYR A 271 1.12 18.37 -10.38
C TYR A 271 1.46 16.90 -10.53
N LEU A 272 0.44 16.08 -10.79
CA LEU A 272 0.64 14.74 -11.33
C LEU A 272 1.11 14.87 -12.77
N ARG A 273 2.29 14.34 -13.10
CA ARG A 273 2.87 14.35 -14.44
C ARG A 273 2.39 13.14 -15.24
N ALA A 274 2.57 11.97 -14.67
CA ALA A 274 2.14 10.69 -15.25
C ALA A 274 1.70 9.72 -14.15
N SER A 275 0.84 8.78 -14.52
CA SER A 275 0.41 7.70 -13.64
C SER A 275 0.03 6.45 -14.41
N THR A 276 0.24 5.31 -13.78
CA THR A 276 -0.22 4.01 -14.28
C THR A 276 -1.08 3.28 -13.26
N GLU A 277 -1.99 2.46 -13.76
CA GLU A 277 -2.84 1.55 -13.00
C GLU A 277 -2.71 0.14 -13.55
N MET A 278 -2.67 -0.84 -12.67
CA MET A 278 -2.78 -2.26 -12.99
C MET A 278 -3.62 -2.94 -11.91
N SER A 279 -4.87 -3.24 -12.23
CA SER A 279 -5.89 -3.73 -11.28
C SER A 279 -6.39 -5.15 -11.60
N LYS A 280 -5.72 -5.86 -12.50
CA LYS A 280 -6.10 -7.22 -12.87
C LYS A 280 -5.45 -8.25 -11.95
N THR A 281 -6.27 -9.03 -11.25
CA THR A 281 -5.79 -10.13 -10.40
C THR A 281 -5.50 -11.39 -11.22
N ILE A 282 -4.39 -12.05 -10.90
CA ILE A 282 -4.12 -13.44 -11.27
C ILE A 282 -3.87 -14.26 -10.00
N LEU A 283 -4.08 -15.56 -10.09
CA LEU A 283 -3.77 -16.49 -9.00
C LEU A 283 -2.27 -16.48 -8.68
N LEU A 284 -1.90 -16.69 -7.43
CA LEU A 284 -0.51 -16.84 -7.06
C LEU A 284 0.11 -18.05 -7.77
N SER A 285 -0.68 -19.11 -7.95
CA SER A 285 -0.33 -20.31 -8.72
C SER A 285 0.05 -20.03 -10.18
N GLU A 286 -0.56 -19.00 -10.81
CA GLU A 286 -0.37 -18.70 -12.23
C GLU A 286 0.83 -17.75 -12.50
N ARG A 287 1.48 -17.21 -11.48
CA ARG A 287 2.67 -16.35 -11.67
C ARG A 287 3.83 -17.19 -12.20
N ASP A 288 4.57 -16.66 -13.16
CA ASP A 288 5.77 -17.35 -13.66
C ASP A 288 6.76 -17.59 -12.53
N VAL A 289 7.13 -16.54 -11.81
CA VAL A 289 7.91 -16.61 -10.57
C VAL A 289 7.16 -15.90 -9.43
N LEU A 290 7.39 -16.32 -8.17
CA LEU A 290 6.68 -15.72 -7.04
C LEU A 290 7.26 -14.35 -6.67
N HIS A 291 8.55 -14.10 -6.91
CA HIS A 291 9.26 -12.89 -6.48
C HIS A 291 9.17 -11.69 -7.44
N ARG A 292 8.48 -11.82 -8.57
CA ARG A 292 8.20 -10.73 -9.51
C ARG A 292 6.75 -10.79 -9.96
N HIS A 293 6.24 -9.64 -10.36
CA HIS A 293 4.91 -9.55 -10.94
C HIS A 293 4.98 -8.77 -12.25
N PRO A 294 4.74 -9.41 -13.41
CA PRO A 294 4.88 -8.75 -14.72
C PRO A 294 4.05 -7.47 -14.83
N GLY A 295 2.87 -7.44 -14.20
CA GLY A 295 2.03 -6.24 -14.18
C GLY A 295 2.61 -5.10 -13.35
N GLN A 296 3.47 -5.38 -12.34
CA GLN A 296 4.21 -4.35 -11.63
C GLN A 296 5.31 -3.76 -12.52
N ASP A 297 6.06 -4.63 -13.19
CA ASP A 297 7.13 -4.24 -14.10
C ASP A 297 6.57 -3.39 -15.25
N LEU A 298 5.46 -3.84 -15.87
CA LEU A 298 4.76 -3.12 -16.93
C LEU A 298 4.28 -1.73 -16.48
N ALA A 299 3.66 -1.64 -15.30
CA ALA A 299 3.18 -0.36 -14.78
C ALA A 299 4.34 0.61 -14.46
N ALA A 300 5.47 0.09 -13.96
CA ALA A 300 6.67 0.88 -13.67
C ALA A 300 7.37 1.36 -14.96
N GLU A 301 7.48 0.52 -15.97
CA GLU A 301 8.04 0.91 -17.29
C GLU A 301 7.16 1.98 -17.95
N ARG A 302 5.85 1.75 -18.01
CA ARG A 302 4.90 2.64 -18.66
C ARG A 302 4.84 4.03 -18.02
N VAL A 303 5.01 4.18 -16.71
CA VAL A 303 4.97 5.50 -16.07
C VAL A 303 6.16 6.38 -16.52
N PHE A 304 7.32 5.79 -16.77
CA PHE A 304 8.47 6.50 -17.34
C PHE A 304 8.24 6.90 -18.80
N GLU A 305 7.71 6.01 -19.64
CA GLU A 305 7.34 6.31 -21.02
C GLU A 305 6.34 7.47 -21.11
N LEU A 306 5.30 7.45 -20.25
CA LEU A 306 4.28 8.50 -20.20
C LEU A 306 4.84 9.85 -19.74
N SER A 307 5.88 9.89 -18.94
CA SER A 307 6.44 11.14 -18.38
C SER A 307 7.62 11.68 -19.16
N ASP A 308 8.14 10.94 -20.14
CA ASP A 308 9.39 11.22 -20.84
C ASP A 308 10.58 11.37 -19.86
N THR A 309 10.59 10.55 -18.78
CA THR A 309 11.63 10.54 -17.73
C THR A 309 12.19 9.13 -17.56
N ASN A 310 13.23 9.02 -16.76
CA ASN A 310 13.82 7.73 -16.38
C ASN A 310 14.12 7.71 -14.86
N VAL A 311 14.58 6.56 -14.37
CA VAL A 311 14.84 6.37 -12.94
C VAL A 311 15.88 7.35 -12.38
N GLY A 312 16.83 7.80 -13.19
CA GLY A 312 17.87 8.76 -12.80
C GLY A 312 17.36 10.19 -12.59
N ASP A 313 16.15 10.48 -13.06
CA ASP A 313 15.52 11.80 -12.92
C ASP A 313 14.68 11.89 -11.61
N LEU A 314 14.57 10.81 -10.85
CA LEU A 314 13.79 10.78 -9.62
C LEU A 314 14.60 11.27 -8.41
N ASP A 315 14.13 12.34 -7.77
CA ASP A 315 14.76 12.94 -6.59
C ASP A 315 14.15 12.40 -5.28
N HIS A 316 12.85 12.13 -5.27
CA HIS A 316 12.10 11.74 -4.08
C HIS A 316 11.25 10.50 -4.36
N ILE A 317 11.41 9.44 -3.56
CA ILE A 317 10.72 8.17 -3.81
C ILE A 317 10.11 7.63 -2.52
N ASP A 318 8.82 7.27 -2.56
CA ASP A 318 8.19 6.48 -1.50
C ASP A 318 7.49 5.26 -2.11
N LEU A 319 7.98 4.07 -1.75
CA LEU A 319 7.41 2.80 -2.20
C LEU A 319 6.56 2.15 -1.10
N TYR A 320 5.53 1.46 -1.53
CA TYR A 320 4.64 0.74 -0.63
C TYR A 320 5.40 -0.29 0.19
N SER A 321 5.24 -0.25 1.51
CA SER A 321 6.15 -0.88 2.45
C SER A 321 5.43 -1.74 3.51
N CYS A 322 4.33 -2.42 3.08
CA CYS A 322 3.60 -3.31 4.00
C CYS A 322 4.45 -4.47 4.53
N PHE A 323 5.45 -4.90 3.77
CA PHE A 323 6.46 -5.91 4.09
C PHE A 323 7.79 -5.54 3.41
N PRO A 324 8.96 -6.00 3.90
CA PRO A 324 10.24 -5.75 3.24
C PRO A 324 10.29 -6.18 1.77
N PHE A 325 9.61 -7.26 1.43
CA PHE A 325 9.48 -7.72 0.04
C PHE A 325 8.86 -6.67 -0.87
N ALA A 326 7.79 -5.98 -0.43
CA ALA A 326 7.10 -5.00 -1.26
C ALA A 326 8.02 -3.84 -1.67
N VAL A 327 8.90 -3.38 -0.76
CA VAL A 327 9.90 -2.34 -1.03
C VAL A 327 10.93 -2.84 -2.05
N GLN A 328 11.45 -4.06 -1.85
CA GLN A 328 12.46 -4.66 -2.73
C GLN A 328 11.89 -4.89 -4.15
N ALA A 329 10.66 -5.42 -4.26
CA ALA A 329 10.01 -5.66 -5.53
C ALA A 329 9.68 -4.35 -6.26
N GLY A 330 9.17 -3.34 -5.55
CA GLY A 330 8.90 -2.02 -6.12
C GLY A 330 10.14 -1.29 -6.58
N ALA A 331 11.24 -1.39 -5.82
CA ALA A 331 12.53 -0.83 -6.20
C ALA A 331 13.07 -1.52 -7.47
N ALA A 332 13.02 -2.85 -7.52
CA ALA A 332 13.45 -3.62 -8.69
C ALA A 332 12.64 -3.30 -9.94
N ALA A 333 11.31 -3.12 -9.82
CA ALA A 333 10.44 -2.76 -10.94
C ALA A 333 10.76 -1.39 -11.53
N LEU A 334 11.20 -0.43 -10.68
CA LEU A 334 11.67 0.89 -11.13
C LEU A 334 13.13 0.91 -11.60
N GLY A 335 13.85 -0.22 -11.52
CA GLY A 335 15.29 -0.26 -11.80
C GLY A 335 16.16 0.32 -10.69
N LEU A 336 15.65 0.38 -9.47
CA LEU A 336 16.33 0.88 -8.27
C LEU A 336 16.88 -0.25 -7.41
N GLY A 337 17.92 0.08 -6.61
CA GLY A 337 18.27 -0.67 -5.41
C GLY A 337 17.45 -0.27 -4.19
N THR A 338 17.86 -0.77 -3.03
CA THR A 338 17.29 -0.37 -1.73
C THR A 338 18.25 0.49 -0.92
N ASP A 339 19.26 1.07 -1.56
CA ASP A 339 20.22 1.99 -0.97
C ASP A 339 20.45 3.15 -1.96
N PRO A 340 19.98 4.37 -1.61
CA PRO A 340 19.22 4.73 -0.41
C PRO A 340 17.85 4.03 -0.33
N VAL A 341 17.28 3.97 0.87
CA VAL A 341 15.96 3.38 1.09
C VAL A 341 14.90 4.22 0.39
N PRO A 342 14.09 3.66 -0.52
CA PRO A 342 13.06 4.40 -1.24
C PRO A 342 11.81 4.62 -0.35
N SER A 343 11.96 5.41 0.70
CA SER A 343 10.87 5.79 1.61
C SER A 343 11.05 7.21 2.12
N LEU A 344 9.99 7.99 2.07
CA LEU A 344 9.90 9.33 2.66
C LEU A 344 9.22 9.31 4.04
N THR A 345 8.37 8.33 4.27
CA THR A 345 7.59 8.21 5.50
C THR A 345 8.31 7.43 6.59
N GLY A 346 9.14 6.46 6.23
CA GLY A 346 9.77 5.51 7.14
C GLY A 346 9.04 4.14 7.19
N GLY A 347 8.12 3.88 6.25
CA GLY A 347 7.49 2.59 6.03
C GLY A 347 6.35 2.24 6.98
N MET A 348 5.44 1.41 6.51
CA MET A 348 4.16 1.10 7.17
C MET A 348 4.28 0.40 8.53
N THR A 349 5.43 -0.17 8.85
CA THR A 349 5.70 -0.74 10.17
C THR A 349 5.87 0.35 11.22
N PHE A 350 6.70 1.34 10.92
CA PHE A 350 7.13 2.38 11.87
C PHE A 350 6.31 3.66 11.71
N PHE A 351 6.11 4.13 10.48
CA PHE A 351 5.19 5.23 10.22
C PHE A 351 3.78 4.88 10.67
N GLY A 352 3.36 3.68 10.41
CA GLY A 352 1.98 3.22 10.58
C GLY A 352 1.33 2.89 9.23
N GLY A 353 0.42 1.93 9.25
CA GLY A 353 -0.33 1.48 8.09
C GLY A 353 -1.83 1.68 8.32
N PRO A 354 -2.37 2.91 8.21
CA PRO A 354 -3.79 3.17 8.42
C PRO A 354 -4.62 2.62 7.25
N PHE A 355 -4.53 1.33 7.06
CA PHE A 355 -5.23 0.49 6.08
C PHE A 355 -5.17 1.06 4.65
N GLY A 356 -6.33 1.36 4.01
CA GLY A 356 -6.39 1.93 2.66
C GLY A 356 -5.87 3.36 2.53
N ASN A 357 -5.53 4.02 3.64
CA ASN A 357 -5.17 5.44 3.68
C ASN A 357 -3.65 5.72 3.59
N TYR A 358 -2.77 4.72 3.79
CA TYR A 358 -1.32 4.97 3.88
C TYR A 358 -0.76 5.81 2.72
N VAL A 359 -1.18 5.54 1.48
CA VAL A 359 -0.66 6.24 0.30
C VAL A 359 -1.04 7.73 0.28
N LEU A 360 -2.10 8.17 1.00
CA LEU A 360 -2.36 9.59 1.20
C LEU A 360 -1.26 10.25 2.06
N HIS A 361 -0.78 9.55 3.08
CA HIS A 361 0.34 10.02 3.89
C HIS A 361 1.65 10.10 3.08
N SER A 362 1.95 9.09 2.26
CA SER A 362 3.08 9.12 1.32
C SER A 362 3.00 10.34 0.40
N LYS A 363 1.83 10.60 -0.18
CA LYS A 363 1.61 11.75 -1.08
C LYS A 363 1.73 13.08 -0.35
N ALA A 364 1.16 13.22 0.84
CA ALA A 364 1.29 14.44 1.62
C ALA A 364 2.76 14.73 1.95
N THR A 365 3.51 13.73 2.38
CA THR A 365 4.96 13.86 2.62
C THR A 365 5.72 14.22 1.35
N LEU A 366 5.40 13.56 0.21
CA LEU A 366 6.02 13.88 -1.08
C LEU A 366 5.73 15.32 -1.51
N VAL A 367 4.48 15.78 -1.39
CA VAL A 367 4.09 17.16 -1.73
C VAL A 367 4.88 18.18 -0.92
N GLU A 368 5.07 17.96 0.38
CA GLU A 368 5.90 18.81 1.23
C GLU A 368 7.37 18.85 0.75
N ARG A 369 7.93 17.69 0.34
CA ARG A 369 9.29 17.60 -0.20
C ARG A 369 9.45 18.36 -1.52
N LEU A 370 8.53 18.12 -2.47
CA LEU A 370 8.56 18.80 -3.77
C LEU A 370 8.42 20.33 -3.65
N ARG A 371 7.61 20.80 -2.69
CA ARG A 371 7.50 22.25 -2.40
C ARG A 371 8.76 22.83 -1.81
N ALA A 372 9.51 22.05 -1.03
CA ALA A 372 10.79 22.45 -0.47
C ALA A 372 11.94 22.37 -1.49
N ASP A 373 11.77 21.59 -2.56
CA ASP A 373 12.73 21.36 -3.64
C ASP A 373 12.04 21.55 -5.01
N PRO A 374 11.73 22.83 -5.39
CA PRO A 374 10.95 23.09 -6.60
C PRO A 374 11.64 22.63 -7.88
N GLY A 375 10.89 21.99 -8.75
CA GLY A 375 11.37 21.42 -10.03
C GLY A 375 11.84 19.98 -9.92
N SER A 376 12.04 19.45 -8.70
CA SER A 376 12.35 18.03 -8.50
C SER A 376 11.19 17.13 -8.90
N ILE A 377 11.50 15.86 -9.18
CA ILE A 377 10.53 14.83 -9.57
C ILE A 377 10.43 13.79 -8.46
N GLY A 378 9.20 13.55 -8.01
CA GLY A 378 8.91 12.55 -7.00
C GLY A 378 8.05 11.39 -7.51
N ALA A 379 8.34 10.17 -7.04
CA ALA A 379 7.61 8.96 -7.38
C ALA A 379 6.93 8.33 -6.18
N ILE A 380 5.67 7.93 -6.34
CA ILE A 380 4.95 7.08 -5.40
C ILE A 380 4.59 5.77 -6.08
N GLY A 381 5.05 4.65 -5.51
CA GLY A 381 4.62 3.31 -5.88
C GLY A 381 3.66 2.73 -4.86
N SER A 382 2.60 2.06 -5.31
CA SER A 382 1.61 1.45 -4.43
C SER A 382 1.24 0.02 -4.83
N VAL A 383 0.89 -0.78 -3.83
CA VAL A 383 0.58 -2.21 -3.98
C VAL A 383 -0.74 -2.54 -3.31
N GLY A 384 -1.57 -3.32 -3.97
CA GLY A 384 -2.85 -3.82 -3.46
C GLY A 384 -3.07 -5.30 -3.74
N GLY A 385 -4.21 -5.83 -3.28
CA GLY A 385 -4.66 -7.17 -3.61
C GLY A 385 -3.72 -8.30 -3.19
N SER A 386 -2.93 -8.15 -2.13
CA SER A 386 -1.90 -9.12 -1.74
C SER A 386 -0.86 -9.36 -2.84
N PHE A 387 -0.19 -8.29 -3.28
CA PHE A 387 0.79 -8.26 -4.36
C PHE A 387 0.20 -8.65 -5.72
N ALA A 388 -0.98 -8.10 -6.04
CA ALA A 388 -1.69 -8.37 -7.30
C ALA A 388 -2.04 -7.11 -8.08
N HIS A 389 -2.13 -5.94 -7.41
CA HIS A 389 -2.50 -4.67 -8.03
C HIS A 389 -1.40 -3.64 -7.77
N PHE A 390 -1.13 -2.80 -8.77
CA PHE A 390 -0.04 -1.84 -8.70
C PHE A 390 -0.47 -0.50 -9.30
N SER A 391 0.11 0.58 -8.80
CA SER A 391 0.05 1.87 -9.47
C SER A 391 1.30 2.68 -9.15
N TYR A 392 1.71 3.49 -10.10
CA TYR A 392 2.79 4.46 -9.96
C TYR A 392 2.28 5.84 -10.33
N GLY A 393 2.77 6.87 -9.64
CA GLY A 393 2.49 8.27 -9.96
C GLY A 393 3.75 9.10 -9.84
N LEU A 394 4.04 9.92 -10.85
CA LEU A 394 5.14 10.88 -10.87
C LEU A 394 4.61 12.30 -10.68
N TYR A 395 5.22 13.03 -9.77
CA TYR A 395 4.78 14.36 -9.33
C TYR A 395 5.91 15.37 -9.40
N SER A 396 5.57 16.65 -9.65
CA SER A 396 6.52 17.77 -9.59
C SER A 396 5.76 19.08 -9.32
N THR A 397 6.47 20.10 -8.83
CA THR A 397 5.97 21.49 -8.82
C THR A 397 5.99 22.09 -10.21
N ASP A 398 6.82 21.57 -11.12
CA ASP A 398 6.75 21.92 -12.53
C ASP A 398 5.58 21.19 -13.22
N PRO A 399 4.59 21.91 -13.78
CA PRO A 399 3.44 21.29 -14.44
C PRO A 399 3.80 20.55 -15.73
N GLY A 400 5.01 20.75 -16.29
CA GLY A 400 5.41 20.23 -17.58
C GLY A 400 4.64 20.82 -18.75
N GLU A 401 4.85 20.26 -19.93
CA GLU A 401 4.28 20.76 -21.20
C GLU A 401 2.82 20.30 -21.41
N TYR A 402 2.37 19.26 -20.70
CA TYR A 402 1.03 18.68 -20.89
C TYR A 402 -0.03 19.43 -20.11
N GLU A 403 -1.18 19.64 -20.74
CA GLU A 403 -2.34 20.32 -20.14
C GLU A 403 -3.08 19.45 -19.12
N ALA A 404 -2.90 18.14 -19.18
CA ALA A 404 -3.44 17.15 -18.24
C ALA A 404 -2.39 16.08 -17.97
N PRO A 405 -2.42 15.40 -16.79
CA PRO A 405 -1.55 14.28 -16.53
C PRO A 405 -1.81 13.15 -17.54
N ARG A 406 -0.74 12.45 -17.94
CA ARG A 406 -0.85 11.23 -18.74
C ARG A 406 -1.14 10.05 -17.80
N ILE A 407 -2.27 9.41 -18.00
CA ILE A 407 -2.73 8.31 -17.15
C ILE A 407 -3.09 7.12 -18.02
N GLU A 408 -2.58 5.94 -17.68
CA GLU A 408 -2.86 4.73 -18.43
C GLU A 408 -3.16 3.55 -17.49
N ASP A 409 -4.21 2.79 -17.83
CA ASP A 409 -4.51 1.49 -17.23
C ASP A 409 -3.94 0.38 -18.10
N VAL A 410 -2.92 -0.33 -17.58
CA VAL A 410 -2.22 -1.41 -18.29
C VAL A 410 -2.80 -2.80 -17.97
N SER A 411 -3.97 -2.86 -17.34
CA SER A 411 -4.60 -4.12 -16.89
C SER A 411 -4.89 -5.08 -18.04
N ASP A 412 -5.35 -4.59 -19.19
CA ASP A 412 -5.68 -5.42 -20.35
C ASP A 412 -4.42 -5.96 -21.04
N GLU A 413 -3.38 -5.16 -21.13
CA GLU A 413 -2.08 -5.59 -21.65
C GLU A 413 -1.48 -6.68 -20.76
N PHE A 414 -1.49 -6.48 -19.45
CA PHE A 414 -1.07 -7.51 -18.50
C PHE A 414 -1.92 -8.79 -18.61
N ALA A 415 -3.24 -8.68 -18.80
CA ALA A 415 -4.13 -9.84 -18.91
C ALA A 415 -3.80 -10.75 -20.10
N ALA A 416 -3.17 -10.20 -21.16
CA ALA A 416 -2.74 -10.94 -22.34
C ALA A 416 -1.36 -11.63 -22.17
N MET A 417 -0.64 -11.37 -21.08
CA MET A 417 0.67 -11.98 -20.85
C MET A 417 0.57 -13.48 -20.51
N PRO A 418 1.60 -14.27 -20.86
CA PRO A 418 1.65 -15.68 -20.53
C PRO A 418 1.59 -15.94 -19.02
N ARG A 419 1.00 -17.05 -18.64
CA ARG A 419 0.86 -17.50 -17.24
C ARG A 419 1.43 -18.89 -17.08
N ARG A 420 1.93 -19.19 -15.87
CA ARG A 420 2.33 -20.53 -15.48
C ARG A 420 1.09 -21.42 -15.29
N SER A 421 1.19 -22.67 -15.68
CA SER A 421 0.20 -23.70 -15.32
C SER A 421 0.37 -24.11 -13.85
N TYR A 422 -0.70 -24.62 -13.26
CA TYR A 422 -0.66 -25.24 -11.95
C TYR A 422 -1.42 -26.56 -11.96
N ALA A 423 -0.94 -27.55 -11.19
CA ALA A 423 -1.55 -28.88 -11.12
C ALA A 423 -2.39 -28.98 -9.83
N ALA A 424 -3.72 -28.86 -9.99
CA ALA A 424 -4.65 -28.98 -8.87
C ALA A 424 -4.72 -30.41 -8.35
N GLY A 425 -4.70 -30.59 -7.02
CA GLY A 425 -4.80 -31.90 -6.38
C GLY A 425 -3.62 -32.82 -6.69
N TYR A 426 -2.46 -32.28 -7.02
CA TYR A 426 -1.27 -33.04 -7.43
C TYR A 426 -0.79 -34.01 -6.35
N ALA A 427 -0.44 -35.21 -6.78
CA ALA A 427 0.26 -36.21 -5.97
C ALA A 427 1.49 -36.73 -6.73
N GLY A 428 2.68 -36.59 -6.13
CA GLY A 428 3.94 -36.97 -6.76
C GLY A 428 5.14 -36.23 -6.24
N LEU A 429 6.23 -36.31 -6.97
CA LEU A 429 7.48 -35.60 -6.65
C LEU A 429 7.47 -34.21 -7.24
N ALA A 430 7.92 -33.23 -6.45
CA ALA A 430 8.10 -31.85 -6.89
C ALA A 430 9.33 -31.23 -6.22
N THR A 431 9.84 -30.12 -6.77
CA THR A 431 10.97 -29.38 -6.21
C THR A 431 10.45 -28.12 -5.50
N VAL A 432 10.84 -27.92 -4.25
CA VAL A 432 10.42 -26.75 -3.46
C VAL A 432 10.90 -25.47 -4.10
N GLU A 433 9.98 -24.56 -4.43
CA GLU A 433 10.22 -23.21 -4.97
C GLU A 433 10.33 -22.17 -3.85
N ALA A 434 9.40 -22.22 -2.90
CA ALA A 434 9.35 -21.32 -1.75
C ALA A 434 8.64 -21.98 -0.57
N TYR A 435 8.90 -21.47 0.63
CA TYR A 435 8.25 -21.95 1.87
C TYR A 435 8.03 -20.81 2.86
N SER A 436 7.16 -21.05 3.82
CA SER A 436 6.98 -20.20 5.01
C SER A 436 6.52 -21.05 6.18
N VAL A 437 6.67 -20.54 7.40
CA VAL A 437 6.09 -21.12 8.60
C VAL A 437 5.14 -20.10 9.23
N VAL A 438 3.87 -20.43 9.31
CA VAL A 438 2.86 -19.63 9.99
C VAL A 438 3.02 -19.81 11.49
N VAL A 439 3.18 -18.69 12.21
CA VAL A 439 3.37 -18.72 13.67
C VAL A 439 2.24 -17.96 14.36
N MET A 440 1.42 -18.70 15.09
CA MET A 440 0.34 -18.14 15.92
C MET A 440 0.88 -17.65 17.28
N ARG A 441 0.02 -17.18 18.17
CA ARG A 441 0.44 -16.74 19.50
C ARG A 441 0.95 -17.90 20.36
N GLU A 442 0.40 -19.08 20.11
CA GLU A 442 0.68 -20.33 20.83
C GLU A 442 1.94 -21.02 20.32
N GLY A 443 2.48 -20.61 19.17
CA GLY A 443 3.68 -21.19 18.55
C GLY A 443 3.53 -21.47 17.04
N PRO A 444 4.49 -22.23 16.46
CA PRO A 444 4.42 -22.65 15.07
C PRO A 444 3.15 -23.48 14.82
N TYR A 445 2.43 -23.11 13.75
CA TYR A 445 1.14 -23.73 13.43
C TYR A 445 1.22 -24.63 12.20
N GLN A 446 1.86 -24.17 11.14
CA GLN A 446 1.90 -24.85 9.86
C GLN A 446 3.04 -24.37 9.00
N ALA A 447 3.77 -25.27 8.37
CA ALA A 447 4.67 -24.93 7.26
C ALA A 447 3.89 -24.99 5.94
N VAL A 448 4.13 -24.00 5.07
CA VAL A 448 3.48 -23.81 3.76
C VAL A 448 4.54 -23.90 2.68
N PHE A 449 4.25 -24.58 1.59
CA PHE A 449 5.19 -24.77 0.48
C PHE A 449 4.52 -24.52 -0.87
N ALA A 450 5.26 -23.82 -1.75
CA ALA A 450 5.09 -23.86 -3.17
C ALA A 450 6.17 -24.76 -3.77
N ALA A 451 5.82 -25.63 -4.69
CA ALA A 451 6.78 -26.47 -5.37
C ALA A 451 6.43 -26.58 -6.87
N LEU A 452 7.40 -26.99 -7.67
CA LEU A 452 7.26 -27.18 -9.11
C LEU A 452 7.38 -28.66 -9.45
N THR A 453 6.44 -29.16 -10.25
CA THR A 453 6.52 -30.51 -10.86
C THR A 453 7.67 -30.57 -11.87
N GLU A 454 7.97 -31.75 -12.39
CA GLU A 454 8.96 -31.92 -13.47
C GLU A 454 8.57 -31.14 -14.73
N ASP A 455 7.27 -31.01 -15.02
CA ASP A 455 6.75 -30.23 -16.13
C ASP A 455 6.70 -28.71 -15.85
N GLY A 456 7.14 -28.26 -14.67
CA GLY A 456 7.18 -26.88 -14.27
C GLY A 456 5.83 -26.30 -13.81
N GLU A 457 4.81 -27.10 -13.58
CA GLU A 457 3.54 -26.68 -13.03
C GLU A 457 3.65 -26.41 -11.53
N ARG A 458 2.99 -25.35 -11.03
CA ARG A 458 3.03 -25.06 -9.59
C ARG A 458 2.04 -25.91 -8.82
N VAL A 459 2.49 -26.38 -7.66
CA VAL A 459 1.71 -27.18 -6.71
C VAL A 459 1.89 -26.62 -5.30
N TRP A 460 0.92 -26.85 -4.44
CA TRP A 460 0.91 -26.36 -3.07
C TRP A 460 0.84 -27.52 -2.08
N GLY A 461 1.54 -27.37 -0.96
CA GLY A 461 1.49 -28.33 0.12
C GLY A 461 1.73 -27.70 1.48
N ARG A 462 1.36 -28.44 2.52
CA ARG A 462 1.56 -28.07 3.92
C ARG A 462 2.17 -29.21 4.71
N SER A 463 2.81 -28.84 5.83
CA SER A 463 3.26 -29.80 6.84
C SER A 463 2.95 -29.28 8.25
N HIS A 464 2.57 -30.17 9.14
CA HIS A 464 2.41 -29.91 10.57
C HIS A 464 3.51 -30.60 11.39
N ASP A 465 4.57 -31.09 10.75
CA ASP A 465 5.72 -31.69 11.41
C ASP A 465 6.45 -30.62 12.26
N PRO A 466 6.48 -30.78 13.60
CA PRO A 466 7.10 -29.80 14.48
C PRO A 466 8.61 -29.70 14.30
N ASP A 467 9.29 -30.82 13.99
CA ASP A 467 10.74 -30.84 13.79
C ASP A 467 11.12 -30.08 12.52
N LEU A 468 10.37 -30.32 11.43
CA LEU A 468 10.52 -29.56 10.18
C LEU A 468 10.27 -28.08 10.39
N MET A 469 9.18 -27.69 11.07
CA MET A 469 8.91 -26.29 11.35
C MET A 469 10.00 -25.63 12.19
N ALA A 470 10.54 -26.34 13.19
CA ALA A 470 11.65 -25.85 14.01
C ALA A 470 12.92 -25.64 13.19
N ALA A 471 13.25 -26.57 12.32
CA ALA A 471 14.40 -26.48 11.40
C ALA A 471 14.28 -25.29 10.45
N LEU A 472 13.11 -25.09 9.82
CA LEU A 472 12.85 -23.95 8.93
C LEU A 472 12.94 -22.60 9.66
N LEU A 473 12.44 -22.53 10.89
CA LEU A 473 12.54 -21.33 11.74
C LEU A 473 13.97 -21.06 12.22
N ALA A 474 14.83 -22.09 12.23
CA ALA A 474 16.26 -22.00 12.52
C ALA A 474 17.12 -21.74 11.26
N ASP A 475 16.51 -21.24 10.20
CA ASP A 475 17.16 -20.86 8.93
C ASP A 475 17.68 -22.08 8.13
N GLU A 476 17.06 -23.29 8.27
CA GLU A 476 17.35 -24.41 7.37
C GLU A 476 16.75 -24.16 5.98
N GLU A 477 17.51 -24.52 4.95
CA GLU A 477 17.11 -24.35 3.54
C GLU A 477 16.21 -25.47 3.06
N ALA A 478 15.04 -25.13 2.54
CA ALA A 478 14.14 -26.06 1.90
C ALA A 478 14.02 -25.86 0.38
N CYS A 479 14.30 -24.66 -0.15
CA CYS A 479 14.20 -24.42 -1.59
C CYS A 479 15.21 -25.28 -2.36
N GLY A 480 14.75 -25.90 -3.44
CA GLY A 480 15.53 -26.80 -4.28
C GLY A 480 15.58 -28.26 -3.77
N ARG A 481 15.03 -28.55 -2.58
CA ARG A 481 14.89 -29.93 -2.10
C ARG A 481 13.73 -30.62 -2.84
N THR A 482 13.88 -31.92 -3.06
CA THR A 482 12.78 -32.77 -3.55
C THR A 482 11.79 -32.99 -2.42
N ALA A 483 10.52 -32.91 -2.75
CA ALA A 483 9.42 -33.16 -1.86
C ALA A 483 8.44 -34.17 -2.47
N HIS A 484 7.78 -34.95 -1.65
CA HIS A 484 6.67 -35.83 -2.06
C HIS A 484 5.35 -35.22 -1.57
N LEU A 485 4.44 -34.97 -2.49
CA LEU A 485 3.10 -34.44 -2.19
C LEU A 485 2.08 -35.57 -2.27
N ARG A 486 1.19 -35.61 -1.29
CA ARG A 486 0.02 -36.47 -1.26
C ARG A 486 -1.10 -35.80 -0.47
N GLU A 487 -2.28 -35.63 -1.09
CA GLU A 487 -3.46 -35.04 -0.45
C GLU A 487 -3.15 -33.65 0.21
N GLY A 488 -2.36 -32.82 -0.46
CA GLY A 488 -1.94 -31.51 0.04
C GLY A 488 -0.91 -31.54 1.19
N ILE A 489 -0.47 -32.72 1.63
CA ILE A 489 0.62 -32.87 2.61
C ILE A 489 1.94 -33.02 1.86
N ILE A 490 2.98 -32.36 2.35
CA ILE A 490 4.32 -32.38 1.78
C ILE A 490 5.32 -32.98 2.77
N GLU A 491 6.15 -33.89 2.27
CA GLU A 491 7.27 -34.51 2.97
C GLU A 491 8.56 -34.20 2.22
N LEU A 492 9.53 -33.54 2.88
CA LEU A 492 10.84 -33.25 2.30
C LEU A 492 11.75 -34.49 2.33
N ARG A 493 12.55 -34.65 1.25
CA ARG A 493 13.53 -35.73 1.12
C ARG A 493 14.95 -35.20 1.15
#